data_b85e730aa131c544cdd18b47b3ce905a
#
_entry.id   b85e730aa131c544cdd18b47b3ce905a
#
_cell.length_a   1.000
_cell.length_b   1.000
_cell.length_c   1.000
_cell.angle_alpha   90.00
_cell.angle_beta   90.00
_cell.angle_gamma   90.00
#
_symmetry.space_group_name_H-M   'P 1'
#
loop_
_entity.id
_entity.type
_entity.pdbx_description
1 polymer ?
#
loop_
_entity_poly.entity_id
_entity_poly.type
_entity_poly.pdbx_seq_one_letter_code
_entity_poly.pdbx_strand_id
1 'polypeptide(L)'
;MSERIFVLVVLAAFAAGCGSDDEAPSATQPTTSAPSLAGTYERSLTHADIERTDHLRDESGPGQEKPQPGPLKLGLERGTLTMTDVGAGVTIRQDYSATSDGAFRIGAYQAPDQGAFCGPDVPQTAAYTWKQSGDVLRLKADQDECADRDSSLSGQWQRR
;
A
#
# COMPACT_ATOMS: atom_id res chain seq x y z
N MET A 1 39.66 -33.12 -6.90
CA MET A 1 39.03 -33.66 -8.11
C MET A 1 38.46 -32.48 -8.88
N SER A 2 39.03 -32.28 -10.02
CA SER A 2 38.93 -31.11 -10.89
C SER A 2 37.96 -31.42 -12.01
N GLU A 3 36.96 -30.56 -12.29
CA GLU A 3 36.21 -30.56 -13.56
C GLU A 3 35.72 -29.13 -13.80
N ARG A 4 36.35 -28.50 -14.57
CA ARG A 4 36.46 -28.11 -16.01
C ARG A 4 35.20 -27.38 -16.50
N ILE A 5 35.39 -26.09 -16.57
CA ILE A 5 34.61 -25.04 -17.21
C ILE A 5 34.57 -25.27 -18.71
N PHE A 6 33.36 -25.27 -19.32
CA PHE A 6 33.17 -25.08 -20.75
C PHE A 6 32.54 -23.72 -21.02
N VAL A 7 33.33 -22.84 -21.55
CA VAL A 7 32.91 -21.58 -22.13
C VAL A 7 32.56 -21.83 -23.59
N LEU A 8 31.31 -21.61 -23.96
CA LEU A 8 30.87 -21.67 -25.35
C LEU A 8 30.61 -20.22 -25.82
N VAL A 9 31.56 -19.73 -26.62
CA VAL A 9 31.46 -18.43 -27.30
C VAL A 9 30.69 -18.66 -28.60
N VAL A 10 29.52 -18.06 -28.74
CA VAL A 10 28.78 -17.99 -30.01
C VAL A 10 28.94 -16.60 -30.58
N LEU A 11 29.75 -16.52 -31.64
CA LEU A 11 29.80 -15.35 -32.53
C LEU A 11 28.57 -15.41 -33.46
N ALA A 12 27.72 -14.41 -33.41
CA ALA A 12 26.69 -14.19 -34.43
C ALA A 12 27.04 -12.93 -35.25
N ALA A 13 27.18 -13.16 -36.54
CA ALA A 13 27.53 -12.16 -37.54
C ALA A 13 26.37 -11.18 -37.80
N PHE A 14 26.70 -9.89 -37.87
CA PHE A 14 25.82 -8.84 -38.36
C PHE A 14 25.72 -8.87 -39.86
N ALA A 15 24.53 -9.10 -40.42
CA ALA A 15 24.20 -8.79 -41.77
C ALA A 15 23.52 -7.40 -41.83
N ALA A 16 24.15 -6.45 -42.47
CA ALA A 16 23.57 -5.16 -42.81
C ALA A 16 22.53 -5.37 -43.91
N GLY A 17 21.29 -5.04 -43.64
CA GLY A 17 20.19 -4.94 -44.60
C GLY A 17 19.63 -3.53 -44.58
N CYS A 18 19.99 -2.69 -45.55
CA CYS A 18 19.24 -1.48 -45.92
C CYS A 18 17.98 -1.90 -46.67
N GLY A 19 16.83 -1.34 -46.33
CA GLY A 19 15.68 -1.42 -47.22
C GLY A 19 14.36 -1.06 -46.58
N SER A 20 13.83 0.07 -47.00
CA SER A 20 12.40 0.42 -47.14
C SER A 20 11.67 0.93 -45.93
N ASP A 21 11.33 2.21 -46.04
CA ASP A 21 10.29 2.94 -45.34
C ASP A 21 8.94 2.26 -45.56
N ASP A 22 8.51 1.43 -44.61
CA ASP A 22 7.11 1.08 -44.41
C ASP A 22 6.74 1.62 -43.02
N GLU A 23 6.09 2.77 -43.08
CA GLU A 23 5.44 3.43 -41.94
C GLU A 23 4.34 2.51 -41.41
N ALA A 24 4.71 1.62 -40.51
CA ALA A 24 3.75 0.83 -39.75
C ALA A 24 2.91 1.79 -38.88
N PRO A 25 1.57 1.72 -38.96
CA PRO A 25 0.74 2.54 -38.09
C PRO A 25 1.10 2.23 -36.63
N SER A 26 1.65 3.24 -35.95
CA SER A 26 1.84 3.21 -34.50
C SER A 26 0.51 2.92 -33.85
N ALA A 27 0.30 1.67 -33.49
CA ALA A 27 -0.82 1.30 -32.64
C ALA A 27 -0.64 2.07 -31.33
N THR A 28 -1.36 3.16 -31.19
CA THR A 28 -1.50 3.90 -29.94
C THR A 28 -2.15 2.92 -28.96
N GLN A 29 -1.32 2.21 -28.18
CA GLN A 29 -1.82 1.44 -27.04
C GLN A 29 -2.57 2.43 -26.15
N PRO A 30 -3.82 2.20 -25.81
CA PRO A 30 -4.50 3.01 -24.81
C PRO A 30 -3.69 2.86 -23.51
N THR A 31 -3.00 3.92 -23.14
CA THR A 31 -2.37 4.04 -21.83
C THR A 31 -3.51 4.13 -20.83
N THR A 32 -3.99 2.98 -20.36
CA THR A 32 -4.92 2.94 -19.24
C THR A 32 -4.11 3.41 -18.04
N SER A 33 -4.16 4.72 -17.80
CA SER A 33 -3.57 5.29 -16.58
C SER A 33 -4.16 4.53 -15.41
N ALA A 34 -3.30 3.90 -14.62
CA ALA A 34 -3.73 3.27 -13.38
C ALA A 34 -4.51 4.32 -12.56
N PRO A 35 -5.66 3.97 -11.99
CA PRO A 35 -6.46 4.93 -11.24
C PRO A 35 -5.60 5.53 -10.13
N SER A 36 -5.53 6.84 -10.10
CA SER A 36 -4.76 7.55 -9.09
C SER A 36 -5.49 7.44 -7.75
N LEU A 37 -4.85 6.77 -6.79
CA LEU A 37 -5.32 6.74 -5.41
C LEU A 37 -5.09 8.06 -4.68
N ALA A 38 -4.35 9.00 -5.28
CA ALA A 38 -4.09 10.29 -4.66
C ALA A 38 -5.39 11.01 -4.30
N GLY A 39 -5.48 11.49 -3.08
CA GLY A 39 -6.65 12.21 -2.58
C GLY A 39 -6.82 12.13 -1.09
N THR A 40 -7.87 12.78 -0.62
CA THR A 40 -8.30 12.75 0.78
C THR A 40 -9.58 11.93 0.88
N TYR A 41 -9.64 11.08 1.88
CA TYR A 41 -10.76 10.18 2.14
C TYR A 41 -11.17 10.27 3.60
N GLU A 42 -12.42 9.95 3.87
CA GLU A 42 -12.97 9.91 5.22
C GLU A 42 -13.76 8.63 5.47
N ARG A 43 -13.72 8.15 6.71
CA ARG A 43 -14.59 7.10 7.23
C ARG A 43 -14.83 7.30 8.72
N SER A 44 -15.77 6.56 9.29
CA SER A 44 -15.88 6.39 10.73
C SER A 44 -15.32 5.02 11.13
N LEU A 45 -14.44 4.99 12.12
CA LEU A 45 -14.04 3.78 12.82
C LEU A 45 -15.22 3.37 13.71
N THR A 46 -15.60 2.11 13.65
CA THR A 46 -16.71 1.56 14.45
C THR A 46 -16.22 0.57 15.49
N HIS A 47 -17.05 0.26 16.50
CA HIS A 47 -16.73 -0.81 17.45
C HIS A 47 -16.51 -2.16 16.74
N ALA A 48 -17.29 -2.47 15.71
CA ALA A 48 -17.14 -3.69 14.93
C ALA A 48 -15.80 -3.77 14.20
N ASP A 49 -15.24 -2.64 13.72
CA ASP A 49 -13.91 -2.62 13.12
C ASP A 49 -12.81 -2.95 14.15
N ILE A 50 -12.97 -2.46 15.38
CA ILE A 50 -12.02 -2.67 16.48
C ILE A 50 -12.10 -4.14 16.95
N GLU A 51 -13.30 -4.66 17.17
CA GLU A 51 -13.54 -6.04 17.62
C GLU A 51 -13.03 -7.07 16.60
N ARG A 52 -13.14 -6.77 15.31
CA ARG A 52 -12.63 -7.64 14.23
C ARG A 52 -11.13 -7.93 14.36
N THR A 53 -10.37 -7.01 14.92
CA THR A 53 -8.91 -7.10 15.06
C THR A 53 -8.46 -7.43 16.47
N ASP A 54 -9.36 -7.62 17.40
CA ASP A 54 -9.00 -7.90 18.81
C ASP A 54 -8.12 -9.13 18.99
N HIS A 55 -8.26 -10.15 18.12
CA HIS A 55 -7.40 -11.34 18.15
C HIS A 55 -5.93 -11.06 17.85
N LEU A 56 -5.62 -9.94 17.17
CA LEU A 56 -4.24 -9.49 16.90
C LEU A 56 -3.62 -8.78 18.12
N ARG A 57 -4.43 -8.30 19.07
CA ARG A 57 -3.95 -7.55 20.24
C ARG A 57 -3.26 -8.41 21.27
N ASP A 58 -3.69 -9.68 21.40
CA ASP A 58 -3.09 -10.61 22.37
C ASP A 58 -1.62 -10.90 22.01
N GLU A 59 -1.25 -10.74 20.74
CA GLU A 59 0.11 -10.91 20.25
C GLU A 59 0.93 -9.61 20.34
N SER A 60 0.28 -8.45 20.45
CA SER A 60 0.93 -7.11 20.45
C SER A 60 1.43 -6.66 21.84
N GLY A 61 1.24 -7.45 22.88
CA GLY A 61 1.72 -7.16 24.24
C GLY A 61 0.76 -6.33 25.11
N PRO A 62 0.93 -6.36 26.43
CA PRO A 62 0.06 -5.63 27.36
C PRO A 62 0.31 -4.12 27.29
N GLY A 63 -0.74 -3.33 27.16
CA GLY A 63 -0.69 -1.87 27.38
C GLY A 63 -1.03 -0.98 26.21
N GLN A 64 -1.42 -1.51 25.07
CA GLN A 64 -1.97 -0.66 24.00
C GLN A 64 -3.45 -0.34 24.30
N GLU A 65 -3.76 0.95 24.47
CA GLU A 65 -5.15 1.39 24.54
C GLU A 65 -5.83 1.13 23.20
N LYS A 66 -7.03 0.53 23.23
CA LYS A 66 -7.83 0.33 22.02
C LYS A 66 -8.16 1.69 21.39
N PRO A 67 -8.09 1.82 20.07
CA PRO A 67 -8.54 3.04 19.41
C PRO A 67 -10.01 3.28 19.75
N GLN A 68 -10.40 4.52 19.83
CA GLN A 68 -11.78 4.88 20.08
C GLN A 68 -12.55 4.99 18.76
N PRO A 69 -13.81 4.55 18.70
CA PRO A 69 -14.66 4.80 17.55
C PRO A 69 -14.75 6.30 17.27
N GLY A 70 -14.67 6.66 16.00
CA GLY A 70 -14.71 8.07 15.63
C GLY A 70 -14.34 8.34 14.17
N PRO A 71 -14.36 9.62 13.77
CA PRO A 71 -14.04 10.01 12.41
C PRO A 71 -12.53 9.92 12.13
N LEU A 72 -12.19 9.26 11.03
CA LEU A 72 -10.84 9.12 10.51
C LEU A 72 -10.71 9.85 9.17
N LYS A 73 -9.55 10.44 8.91
CA LYS A 73 -9.14 11.01 7.62
C LYS A 73 -7.91 10.28 7.10
N LEU A 74 -7.93 9.94 5.82
CA LEU A 74 -6.82 9.31 5.10
C LEU A 74 -6.41 10.21 3.94
N GLY A 75 -5.18 10.66 3.95
CA GLY A 75 -4.52 11.34 2.83
C GLY A 75 -3.56 10.39 2.13
N LEU A 76 -3.67 10.30 0.81
CA LEU A 76 -2.75 9.55 -0.03
C LEU A 76 -2.12 10.51 -1.03
N GLU A 77 -0.84 10.80 -0.90
CA GLU A 77 -0.15 11.73 -1.78
C GLU A 77 1.31 11.33 -1.99
N ARG A 78 1.71 11.18 -3.25
CA ARG A 78 3.13 10.98 -3.67
C ARG A 78 3.89 9.92 -2.88
N GLY A 79 3.23 8.80 -2.57
CA GLY A 79 3.85 7.71 -1.81
C GLY A 79 3.81 7.90 -0.29
N THR A 80 3.21 8.97 0.20
CA THR A 80 2.97 9.21 1.64
C THR A 80 1.50 8.96 1.98
N LEU A 81 1.27 8.11 2.95
CA LEU A 81 0.01 7.91 3.64
C LEU A 81 0.01 8.80 4.89
N THR A 82 -1.03 9.59 5.05
CA THR A 82 -1.29 10.34 6.28
C THR A 82 -2.64 9.91 6.84
N MET A 83 -2.69 9.40 8.05
CA MET A 83 -3.94 9.08 8.72
C MET A 83 -4.11 9.97 9.96
N THR A 84 -5.27 10.56 10.10
CA THR A 84 -5.62 11.39 11.25
C THR A 84 -6.85 10.82 11.94
N ASP A 85 -6.70 10.51 13.24
CA ASP A 85 -7.82 10.35 14.14
C ASP A 85 -8.28 11.75 14.56
N VAL A 86 -9.46 12.15 14.07
CA VAL A 86 -9.98 13.51 14.30
C VAL A 86 -10.40 13.70 15.76
N GLY A 87 -10.87 12.63 16.42
CA GLY A 87 -11.28 12.68 17.82
C GLY A 87 -10.11 12.81 18.78
N ALA A 88 -9.06 12.05 18.57
CA ALA A 88 -7.84 12.06 19.38
C ALA A 88 -6.86 13.18 18.97
N GLY A 89 -7.01 13.77 17.78
CA GLY A 89 -6.07 14.76 17.25
C GLY A 89 -4.70 14.17 16.86
N VAL A 90 -4.60 12.85 16.71
CA VAL A 90 -3.35 12.14 16.38
C VAL A 90 -3.23 12.00 14.87
N THR A 91 -2.05 12.31 14.34
CA THR A 91 -1.72 12.12 12.94
C THR A 91 -0.52 11.20 12.79
N ILE A 92 -0.64 10.19 11.94
CA ILE A 92 0.38 9.20 11.64
C ILE A 92 0.77 9.33 10.17
N ARG A 93 2.07 9.25 9.87
CA ARG A 93 2.60 9.27 8.51
C ARG A 93 3.46 8.06 8.24
N GLN A 94 3.19 7.41 7.10
CA GLN A 94 3.97 6.27 6.63
C GLN A 94 4.16 6.36 5.12
N ASP A 95 5.18 5.68 4.63
CA ASP A 95 5.31 5.45 3.20
C ASP A 95 4.24 4.45 2.74
N TYR A 96 3.76 4.61 1.51
CA TYR A 96 2.94 3.61 0.86
C TYR A 96 3.29 3.45 -0.62
N SER A 97 2.97 2.29 -1.15
CA SER A 97 2.96 2.04 -2.59
C SER A 97 1.68 1.31 -2.98
N ALA A 98 1.20 1.57 -4.18
CA ALA A 98 0.02 0.90 -4.73
C ALA A 98 0.26 0.57 -6.20
N THR A 99 -0.20 -0.60 -6.63
CA THR A 99 -0.08 -1.09 -7.99
C THR A 99 -1.44 -1.24 -8.65
N SER A 100 -1.52 -1.18 -9.95
CA SER A 100 -2.78 -1.25 -10.70
C SER A 100 -3.52 -2.58 -10.59
N ASP A 101 -2.84 -3.66 -10.18
CA ASP A 101 -3.42 -4.97 -9.91
C ASP A 101 -4.09 -5.08 -8.52
N GLY A 102 -4.09 -4.00 -7.75
CA GLY A 102 -4.79 -3.91 -6.48
C GLY A 102 -3.94 -4.19 -5.24
N ALA A 103 -2.62 -4.33 -5.37
CA ALA A 103 -1.76 -4.43 -4.19
C ALA A 103 -1.52 -3.03 -3.60
N PHE A 104 -1.57 -2.95 -2.25
CA PHE A 104 -1.28 -1.74 -1.48
C PHE A 104 -0.35 -2.14 -0.32
N ARG A 105 0.80 -1.51 -0.23
CA ARG A 105 1.81 -1.80 0.78
C ARG A 105 2.09 -0.58 1.61
N ILE A 106 2.21 -0.78 2.91
CA ILE A 106 2.61 0.24 3.87
C ILE A 106 4.06 -0.01 4.24
N GLY A 107 4.85 1.03 4.18
CA GLY A 107 6.25 1.06 4.53
C GLY A 107 6.50 1.53 5.96
N ALA A 108 7.74 1.96 6.23
CA ALA A 108 8.14 2.46 7.53
C ALA A 108 7.50 3.81 7.87
N TYR A 109 7.48 4.16 9.16
CA TYR A 109 7.10 5.48 9.62
C TYR A 109 8.09 6.54 9.15
N GLN A 110 7.57 7.68 8.69
CA GLN A 110 8.41 8.81 8.29
C GLN A 110 8.90 9.64 9.48
N ALA A 111 8.15 9.65 10.57
CA ALA A 111 8.47 10.40 11.77
C ALA A 111 7.90 9.65 12.99
N PRO A 112 8.71 8.85 13.69
CA PRO A 112 8.24 8.01 14.79
C PRO A 112 7.77 8.80 16.02
N ASP A 113 8.14 10.05 16.14
CA ASP A 113 7.75 10.99 17.21
C ASP A 113 6.35 11.59 17.02
N GLN A 114 5.71 11.39 15.87
CA GLN A 114 4.35 11.89 15.59
C GLN A 114 3.22 10.89 15.87
N GLY A 115 3.55 9.78 16.52
CA GLY A 115 2.64 8.67 16.79
C GLY A 115 2.88 7.48 15.85
N ALA A 116 2.46 6.33 16.29
CA ALA A 116 2.54 5.08 15.56
C ALA A 116 1.25 4.30 15.78
N PHE A 117 0.84 3.50 14.79
CA PHE A 117 -0.29 2.58 14.98
C PHE A 117 0.04 1.51 16.02
N CYS A 118 1.28 1.08 16.07
CA CYS A 118 1.70 -0.12 16.81
C CYS A 118 2.99 0.13 17.54
N GLY A 119 3.20 -0.64 18.60
CA GLY A 119 4.44 -0.65 19.36
C GLY A 119 5.64 -1.09 18.51
N PRO A 120 6.86 -0.90 19.03
CA PRO A 120 8.10 -1.20 18.32
C PRO A 120 8.28 -2.69 18.00
N ASP A 121 7.61 -3.57 18.74
CA ASP A 121 7.74 -5.02 18.61
C ASP A 121 6.85 -5.60 17.49
N VAL A 122 5.98 -4.79 16.90
CA VAL A 122 5.08 -5.17 15.80
C VAL A 122 5.68 -4.70 14.47
N PRO A 123 5.58 -5.51 13.39
CA PRO A 123 6.08 -5.10 12.08
C PRO A 123 5.52 -3.75 11.63
N GLN A 124 6.41 -2.83 11.29
CA GLN A 124 6.04 -1.48 10.83
C GLN A 124 5.46 -1.48 9.42
N THR A 125 5.66 -2.58 8.68
CA THR A 125 5.16 -2.76 7.31
C THR A 125 3.91 -3.63 7.30
N ALA A 126 3.05 -3.43 6.29
CA ALA A 126 1.86 -4.26 6.10
C ALA A 126 1.47 -4.36 4.62
N ALA A 127 0.72 -5.39 4.28
CA ALA A 127 0.18 -5.60 2.96
C ALA A 127 -1.35 -5.59 2.98
N TYR A 128 -1.91 -4.89 2.01
CA TYR A 128 -3.35 -4.77 1.79
C TYR A 128 -3.67 -5.03 0.33
N THR A 129 -4.92 -5.38 0.06
CA THR A 129 -5.52 -5.21 -1.25
C THR A 129 -6.38 -3.95 -1.28
N TRP A 130 -6.45 -3.32 -2.46
CA TRP A 130 -7.31 -2.16 -2.66
C TRP A 130 -8.20 -2.29 -3.89
N LYS A 131 -9.36 -1.65 -3.81
CA LYS A 131 -10.27 -1.45 -4.95
C LYS A 131 -10.88 -0.07 -4.85
N GLN A 132 -11.02 0.61 -5.98
CA GLN A 132 -11.72 1.89 -6.07
C GLN A 132 -12.90 1.76 -7.03
N SER A 133 -14.05 2.29 -6.61
CA SER A 133 -15.25 2.38 -7.43
C SER A 133 -15.86 3.77 -7.24
N GLY A 134 -15.73 4.63 -8.26
CA GLY A 134 -16.08 6.04 -8.13
C GLY A 134 -15.28 6.69 -6.99
N ASP A 135 -15.98 7.30 -6.07
CA ASP A 135 -15.40 7.98 -4.92
C ASP A 135 -15.16 7.08 -3.70
N VAL A 136 -15.41 5.78 -3.81
CA VAL A 136 -15.21 4.83 -2.72
C VAL A 136 -13.92 4.05 -2.93
N LEU A 137 -12.96 4.21 -2.02
CA LEU A 137 -11.78 3.37 -1.87
C LEU A 137 -12.07 2.30 -0.83
N ARG A 138 -11.81 1.04 -1.15
CA ARG A 138 -11.87 -0.07 -0.20
C ARG A 138 -10.46 -0.63 0.02
N LEU A 139 -10.03 -0.67 1.26
CA LEU A 139 -8.81 -1.34 1.70
C LEU A 139 -9.17 -2.59 2.49
N LYS A 140 -8.41 -3.66 2.30
CA LYS A 140 -8.56 -4.91 3.05
C LYS A 140 -7.16 -5.43 3.38
N ALA A 141 -6.89 -5.69 4.66
CA ALA A 141 -5.64 -6.30 5.09
C ALA A 141 -5.49 -7.71 4.51
N ASP A 142 -4.30 -8.00 3.99
CA ASP A 142 -3.85 -9.34 3.61
C ASP A 142 -2.88 -9.88 4.65
N GLN A 143 -1.94 -9.03 5.09
CA GLN A 143 -0.94 -9.34 6.11
C GLN A 143 -0.70 -8.08 6.92
N ASP A 144 -1.36 -7.96 8.05
CA ASP A 144 -1.14 -6.91 9.03
C ASP A 144 -1.25 -7.51 10.43
N GLU A 145 -0.16 -7.50 11.18
CA GLU A 145 -0.08 -7.98 12.55
C GLU A 145 -0.43 -6.90 13.57
N CYS A 146 -0.71 -5.70 13.09
CA CYS A 146 -1.03 -4.54 13.90
C CYS A 146 -2.55 -4.31 13.97
N ALA A 147 -3.15 -4.65 15.09
CA ALA A 147 -4.59 -4.50 15.30
C ALA A 147 -5.10 -3.08 15.06
N ASP A 148 -4.37 -2.06 15.53
CA ASP A 148 -4.78 -0.66 15.42
C ASP A 148 -4.67 -0.15 13.99
N ARG A 149 -3.65 -0.56 13.26
CA ARG A 149 -3.50 -0.23 11.84
C ARG A 149 -4.56 -0.91 11.00
N ASP A 150 -4.77 -2.23 11.18
CA ASP A 150 -5.79 -2.95 10.42
C ASP A 150 -7.20 -2.42 10.73
N SER A 151 -7.58 -2.23 12.00
CA SER A 151 -8.90 -1.68 12.34
C SER A 151 -9.12 -0.29 11.73
N SER A 152 -8.09 0.53 11.73
CA SER A 152 -8.16 1.91 11.23
C SER A 152 -8.18 1.98 9.69
N LEU A 153 -7.37 1.17 9.00
CA LEU A 153 -7.21 1.27 7.55
C LEU A 153 -8.17 0.38 6.76
N SER A 154 -8.46 -0.84 7.23
CA SER A 154 -9.37 -1.74 6.52
C SER A 154 -10.79 -1.23 6.53
N GLY A 155 -11.43 -1.23 5.37
CA GLY A 155 -12.83 -0.81 5.22
C GLY A 155 -13.07 0.07 4.00
N GLN A 156 -14.18 0.79 4.03
CA GLN A 156 -14.59 1.70 2.96
C GLN A 156 -14.30 3.14 3.35
N TRP A 157 -13.67 3.85 2.44
CA TRP A 157 -13.26 5.23 2.54
C TRP A 157 -13.95 6.06 1.47
N GLN A 158 -14.63 7.13 1.84
CA GLN A 158 -15.29 8.04 0.92
C GLN A 158 -14.35 9.18 0.57
N ARG A 159 -14.11 9.42 -0.73
CA ARG A 159 -13.32 10.55 -1.23
C ARG A 159 -14.03 11.88 -0.93
N ARG A 160 -13.24 12.90 -0.60
CA ARG A 160 -13.68 14.28 -0.37
C ARG A 160 -13.17 15.23 -1.44
#